data_d0d873c294b0390345137e86c180340c
#
_entry.id   d0d873c294b0390345137e86c180340c
#
_cell.length_a   1.000
_cell.length_b   1.000
_cell.length_c   1.000
_cell.angle_alpha   90.00
_cell.angle_beta   90.00
_cell.angle_gamma   90.00
#
_symmetry.space_group_name_H-M   'P 1'
#
loop_
_entity.id
_entity.type
_entity.pdbx_description
1 polymer ?
#
loop_
_entity_poly.entity_id
_entity_poly.type
_entity_poly.pdbx_seq_one_letter_code
_entity_poly.pdbx_strand_id
1 'polypeptide(L)'
;MFQDINTVVFDLDGTLYCGNTLIDGALEVIEYCQIKGQKIFFLTNTSFKKRASVVEKLNNFSIPCEMNQVYTSGYTTGIYIKDKKIKNPFLFGSDELKEEFAELGIKLASETEAKNLIMAFHPKSSFEELSAAFRVALKAEKIYAVNIDRSVPFSAGLLVPGSGAFVKAVEYSANRLVDEVIGKPNPFML
;
A
#
# COMPACT_ATOMS: atom_id res chain seq x y z
N MET A 1 -19.76 -7.62 25.20
CA MET A 1 -18.70 -8.42 24.59
C MET A 1 -17.49 -7.60 24.14
N PHE A 2 -17.56 -6.28 24.03
CA PHE A 2 -16.43 -5.40 23.60
C PHE A 2 -16.09 -4.32 24.61
N GLN A 3 -16.37 -4.56 25.93
CA GLN A 3 -16.22 -3.56 26.99
C GLN A 3 -14.77 -3.18 27.31
N ASP A 4 -13.81 -4.03 26.93
CA ASP A 4 -12.38 -3.85 27.25
C ASP A 4 -11.52 -3.52 26.03
N ILE A 5 -12.12 -3.26 24.86
CA ILE A 5 -11.38 -2.89 23.66
C ILE A 5 -11.08 -1.40 23.69
N ASN A 6 -9.80 -1.05 23.76
CA ASN A 6 -9.32 0.32 23.77
C ASN A 6 -8.86 0.82 22.40
N THR A 7 -8.67 -0.07 21.42
CA THR A 7 -8.16 0.26 20.11
C THR A 7 -8.91 -0.54 19.05
N VAL A 8 -9.33 0.14 17.98
CA VAL A 8 -9.98 -0.47 16.81
C VAL A 8 -9.18 -0.12 15.57
N VAL A 9 -8.91 -1.11 14.73
CA VAL A 9 -8.21 -0.96 13.46
C VAL A 9 -9.17 -1.30 12.34
N PHE A 10 -9.43 -0.34 11.47
CA PHE A 10 -10.31 -0.51 10.31
C PHE A 10 -9.50 -0.72 9.04
N ASP A 11 -9.88 -1.72 8.26
CA ASP A 11 -9.56 -1.71 6.83
C ASP A 11 -10.40 -0.64 6.12
N LEU A 12 -10.01 -0.26 4.92
CA LEU A 12 -10.64 0.86 4.19
C LEU A 12 -11.49 0.36 3.02
N ASP A 13 -10.84 -0.11 1.96
CA ASP A 13 -11.52 -0.50 0.72
C ASP A 13 -12.35 -1.77 0.91
N GLY A 14 -13.66 -1.67 0.72
CA GLY A 14 -14.62 -2.75 0.97
C GLY A 14 -15.07 -2.88 2.43
N THR A 15 -14.59 -2.02 3.33
CA THR A 15 -14.98 -1.99 4.76
C THR A 15 -15.65 -0.67 5.12
N LEU A 16 -15.00 0.46 4.89
CA LEU A 16 -15.57 1.79 5.16
C LEU A 16 -16.12 2.44 3.89
N TYR A 17 -15.53 2.18 2.75
CA TYR A 17 -15.99 2.69 1.46
C TYR A 17 -15.70 1.70 0.32
N CYS A 18 -16.39 1.90 -0.81
CA CYS A 18 -16.08 1.22 -2.07
C CYS A 18 -15.92 2.27 -3.17
N GLY A 19 -14.71 2.42 -3.71
CA GLY A 19 -14.39 3.51 -4.63
C GLY A 19 -14.60 4.86 -3.96
N ASN A 20 -15.54 5.66 -4.48
CA ASN A 20 -15.89 6.98 -3.92
C ASN A 20 -17.23 6.99 -3.17
N THR A 21 -17.72 5.83 -2.76
CA THR A 21 -18.99 5.71 -2.03
C THR A 21 -18.75 5.11 -0.66
N LEU A 22 -19.23 5.79 0.37
CA LEU A 22 -19.21 5.30 1.74
C LEU A 22 -20.12 4.08 1.85
N ILE A 23 -19.75 3.10 2.68
CA ILE A 23 -20.59 1.93 2.98
C ILE A 23 -21.57 2.31 4.10
N ASP A 24 -22.80 1.89 3.96
CA ASP A 24 -23.86 2.15 4.94
C ASP A 24 -23.44 1.64 6.34
N GLY A 25 -23.60 2.48 7.35
CA GLY A 25 -23.20 2.19 8.72
C GLY A 25 -21.73 2.50 9.05
N ALA A 26 -20.92 2.87 8.08
CA ALA A 26 -19.49 3.14 8.32
C ALA A 26 -19.27 4.34 9.26
N LEU A 27 -20.01 5.45 9.05
CA LEU A 27 -19.92 6.63 9.93
C LEU A 27 -20.40 6.34 11.33
N GLU A 28 -21.53 5.66 11.47
CA GLU A 28 -22.14 5.32 12.75
C GLU A 28 -21.18 4.46 13.60
N VAL A 29 -20.44 3.53 12.98
CA VAL A 29 -19.45 2.72 13.70
C VAL A 29 -18.26 3.57 14.14
N ILE A 30 -17.77 4.47 13.30
CA ILE A 30 -16.67 5.39 13.66
C ILE A 30 -17.09 6.30 14.81
N GLU A 31 -18.28 6.92 14.72
CA GLU A 31 -18.83 7.76 15.78
C GLU A 31 -19.02 6.98 17.09
N TYR A 32 -19.52 5.75 17.03
CA TYR A 32 -19.64 4.89 18.20
C TYR A 32 -18.30 4.65 18.87
N CYS A 33 -17.24 4.34 18.10
CA CYS A 33 -15.90 4.14 18.63
C CYS A 33 -15.35 5.41 19.29
N GLN A 34 -15.61 6.59 18.70
CA GLN A 34 -15.21 7.89 19.24
C GLN A 34 -15.93 8.18 20.57
N ILE A 35 -17.26 7.96 20.63
CA ILE A 35 -18.07 8.14 21.86
C ILE A 35 -17.56 7.22 22.98
N LYS A 36 -17.08 6.02 22.64
CA LYS A 36 -16.47 5.07 23.59
C LYS A 36 -15.03 5.43 23.98
N GLY A 37 -14.46 6.48 23.43
CA GLY A 37 -13.06 6.87 23.70
C GLY A 37 -12.03 5.87 23.19
N GLN A 38 -12.40 5.05 22.20
CA GLN A 38 -11.50 4.08 21.59
C GLN A 38 -10.51 4.77 20.65
N LYS A 39 -9.27 4.32 20.62
CA LYS A 39 -8.29 4.73 19.63
C LYS A 39 -8.64 4.08 18.29
N ILE A 40 -8.66 4.88 17.23
CA ILE A 40 -9.00 4.41 15.89
C ILE A 40 -7.77 4.51 15.00
N PHE A 41 -7.47 3.42 14.29
CA PHE A 41 -6.45 3.37 13.25
C PHE A 41 -7.02 2.80 11.96
N PHE A 42 -6.45 3.20 10.84
CA PHE A 42 -6.83 2.79 9.50
C PHE A 42 -5.68 2.08 8.82
N LEU A 43 -5.92 0.84 8.39
CA LEU A 43 -4.89 -0.05 7.85
C LEU A 43 -5.31 -0.58 6.48
N THR A 44 -4.63 -0.15 5.41
CA THR A 44 -5.01 -0.51 4.04
C THR A 44 -3.84 -1.07 3.22
N ASN A 45 -4.15 -2.01 2.32
CA ASN A 45 -3.20 -2.49 1.31
C ASN A 45 -2.97 -1.49 0.16
N THR A 46 -3.57 -0.30 0.21
CA THR A 46 -3.28 0.74 -0.79
C THR A 46 -1.77 0.97 -0.92
N SER A 47 -1.26 0.81 -2.14
CA SER A 47 0.17 0.90 -2.46
C SER A 47 0.48 1.89 -3.59
N PHE A 48 -0.51 2.69 -4.02
CA PHE A 48 -0.35 3.67 -5.10
C PHE A 48 -0.74 5.09 -4.69
N LYS A 49 -1.25 5.24 -3.48
CA LYS A 49 -1.60 6.52 -2.87
C LYS A 49 -0.72 6.76 -1.64
N LYS A 50 -0.28 8.00 -1.45
CA LYS A 50 0.40 8.38 -0.21
C LYS A 50 -0.60 8.56 0.93
N ARG A 51 -0.12 8.47 2.16
CA ARG A 51 -0.98 8.59 3.36
C ARG A 51 -1.79 9.88 3.37
N ALA A 52 -1.21 11.01 2.96
CA ALA A 52 -1.91 12.29 2.90
C ALA A 52 -3.16 12.22 2.02
N SER A 53 -3.09 11.58 0.85
CA SER A 53 -4.24 11.40 -0.04
C SER A 53 -5.31 10.49 0.58
N VAL A 54 -4.91 9.50 1.40
CA VAL A 54 -5.86 8.65 2.13
C VAL A 54 -6.54 9.42 3.26
N VAL A 55 -5.79 10.21 4.01
CA VAL A 55 -6.32 11.10 5.07
C VAL A 55 -7.32 12.09 4.47
N GLU A 56 -6.98 12.75 3.36
CA GLU A 56 -7.88 13.68 2.66
C GLU A 56 -9.18 12.97 2.24
N LYS A 57 -9.07 11.77 1.68
CA LYS A 57 -10.25 10.98 1.28
C LYS A 57 -11.14 10.63 2.46
N LEU A 58 -10.59 10.19 3.59
CA LEU A 58 -11.35 9.90 4.80
C LEU A 58 -12.05 11.15 5.36
N ASN A 59 -11.35 12.27 5.42
CA ASN A 59 -11.93 13.53 5.86
C ASN A 59 -13.05 14.01 4.92
N ASN A 60 -12.93 13.80 3.61
CA ASN A 60 -13.99 14.10 2.64
C ASN A 60 -15.23 13.20 2.82
N PHE A 61 -15.07 12.03 3.43
CA PHE A 61 -16.17 11.16 3.86
C PHE A 61 -16.70 11.49 5.26
N SER A 62 -16.28 12.61 5.86
CA SER A 62 -16.60 12.98 7.24
C SER A 62 -16.09 11.98 8.29
N ILE A 63 -15.06 11.23 7.97
CA ILE A 63 -14.31 10.37 8.90
C ILE A 63 -13.07 11.15 9.34
N PRO A 64 -13.08 11.85 10.49
CA PRO A 64 -11.94 12.66 10.91
C PRO A 64 -10.77 11.77 11.31
N CYS A 65 -9.62 12.02 10.70
CA CYS A 65 -8.40 11.31 11.02
C CYS A 65 -7.15 12.16 10.75
N GLU A 66 -6.07 11.79 11.42
CA GLU A 66 -4.74 12.38 11.26
C GLU A 66 -3.77 11.40 10.62
N MET A 67 -2.63 11.90 10.14
CA MET A 67 -1.60 11.09 9.49
C MET A 67 -1.07 9.94 10.35
N ASN A 68 -0.99 10.12 11.66
CA ASN A 68 -0.51 9.10 12.61
C ASN A 68 -1.50 7.95 12.83
N GLN A 69 -2.72 8.07 12.32
CA GLN A 69 -3.76 7.03 12.40
C GLN A 69 -3.85 6.19 11.13
N VAL A 70 -3.19 6.60 10.04
CA VAL A 70 -3.31 5.93 8.73
C VAL A 70 -2.02 5.20 8.38
N TYR A 71 -2.16 3.90 8.10
CA TYR A 71 -1.07 3.01 7.68
C TYR A 71 -1.43 2.37 6.34
N THR A 72 -0.73 2.79 5.29
CA THR A 72 -0.83 2.17 3.97
C THR A 72 0.28 1.13 3.80
N SER A 73 0.08 0.11 2.97
CA SER A 73 1.16 -0.82 2.65
C SER A 73 2.36 -0.12 2.00
N GLY A 74 2.11 0.95 1.23
CA GLY A 74 3.17 1.80 0.68
C GLY A 74 4.03 2.44 1.76
N TYR A 75 3.42 3.14 2.72
CA TYR A 75 4.13 3.74 3.84
C TYR A 75 4.88 2.71 4.68
N THR A 76 4.22 1.61 5.03
CA THR A 76 4.82 0.53 5.82
C THR A 76 6.03 -0.07 5.09
N THR A 77 5.97 -0.19 3.76
CA THR A 77 7.13 -0.62 2.96
C THR A 77 8.27 0.38 3.06
N GLY A 78 7.98 1.68 3.05
CA GLY A 78 9.00 2.71 3.27
C GLY A 78 9.68 2.57 4.65
N ILE A 79 8.91 2.38 5.72
CA ILE A 79 9.46 2.12 7.07
C ILE A 79 10.28 0.83 7.08
N TYR A 80 9.78 -0.24 6.46
CA TYR A 80 10.50 -1.51 6.35
C TYR A 80 11.86 -1.36 5.64
N ILE A 81 11.91 -0.62 4.52
CA ILE A 81 13.16 -0.33 3.80
C ILE A 81 14.19 0.34 4.71
N LYS A 82 13.76 1.31 5.52
CA LYS A 82 14.64 2.03 6.47
C LYS A 82 15.11 1.12 7.61
N ASP A 83 14.20 0.39 8.23
CA ASP A 83 14.50 -0.51 9.35
C ASP A 83 15.49 -1.61 8.92
N LYS A 84 15.23 -2.27 7.79
CA LYS A 84 16.09 -3.32 7.24
C LYS A 84 17.32 -2.78 6.51
N LYS A 85 17.46 -1.46 6.39
CA LYS A 85 18.59 -0.80 5.70
C LYS A 85 18.78 -1.31 4.27
N ILE A 86 17.67 -1.51 3.55
CA ILE A 86 17.67 -2.00 2.17
C ILE A 86 18.36 -0.98 1.28
N LYS A 87 19.42 -1.41 0.58
CA LYS A 87 20.26 -0.54 -0.24
C LYS A 87 19.77 -0.47 -1.68
N ASN A 88 19.88 0.71 -2.27
CA ASN A 88 19.61 0.95 -3.68
C ASN A 88 18.27 0.32 -4.15
N PRO A 89 17.14 0.64 -3.49
CA PRO A 89 15.84 0.14 -3.90
C PRO A 89 15.40 0.81 -5.22
N PHE A 90 15.04 0.01 -6.21
CA PHE A 90 14.31 0.46 -7.39
C PHE A 90 12.83 0.25 -7.15
N LEU A 91 12.00 1.24 -7.44
CA LEU A 91 10.56 1.17 -7.23
C LEU A 91 9.83 1.09 -8.57
N PHE A 92 9.12 -0.02 -8.81
CA PHE A 92 8.01 -0.04 -9.73
C PHE A 92 6.74 0.36 -8.95
N GLY A 93 6.27 1.58 -9.14
CA GLY A 93 5.15 2.14 -8.39
C GLY A 93 4.77 3.54 -8.88
N SER A 94 3.63 4.02 -8.38
CA SER A 94 3.08 5.33 -8.74
C SER A 94 3.96 6.50 -8.30
N ASP A 95 3.73 7.67 -8.87
CA ASP A 95 4.46 8.88 -8.50
C ASP A 95 4.13 9.31 -7.05
N GLU A 96 2.89 9.14 -6.58
CA GLU A 96 2.53 9.39 -5.18
C GLU A 96 3.32 8.49 -4.21
N LEU A 97 3.59 7.24 -4.57
CA LEU A 97 4.41 6.37 -3.73
C LEU A 97 5.89 6.75 -3.78
N LYS A 98 6.39 7.23 -4.93
CA LYS A 98 7.75 7.81 -5.03
C LYS A 98 7.89 9.04 -4.14
N GLU A 99 6.89 9.92 -4.12
CA GLU A 99 6.83 11.08 -3.22
C GLU A 99 6.83 10.66 -1.75
N GLU A 100 5.99 9.69 -1.34
CA GLU A 100 5.96 9.16 0.03
C GLU A 100 7.35 8.64 0.45
N PHE A 101 8.04 7.93 -0.44
CA PHE A 101 9.39 7.44 -0.15
C PHE A 101 10.41 8.57 -0.04
N ALA A 102 10.30 9.60 -0.87
CA ALA A 102 11.15 10.78 -0.77
C ALA A 102 10.92 11.55 0.55
N GLU A 103 9.66 11.73 0.98
CA GLU A 103 9.29 12.33 2.28
C GLU A 103 9.86 11.52 3.46
N LEU A 104 9.97 10.19 3.32
CA LEU A 104 10.62 9.31 4.29
C LEU A 104 12.15 9.35 4.23
N GLY A 105 12.73 10.10 3.29
CA GLY A 105 14.19 10.18 3.08
C GLY A 105 14.78 8.94 2.39
N ILE A 106 13.97 8.17 1.67
CA ILE A 106 14.42 7.02 0.89
C ILE A 106 14.85 7.50 -0.49
N LYS A 107 16.11 7.30 -0.83
CA LYS A 107 16.63 7.56 -2.16
C LYS A 107 16.44 6.33 -3.04
N LEU A 108 15.60 6.47 -4.06
CA LEU A 108 15.41 5.43 -5.07
C LEU A 108 16.61 5.35 -6.01
N ALA A 109 16.95 4.15 -6.41
CA ALA A 109 18.00 3.88 -7.37
C ALA A 109 17.47 3.93 -8.81
N SER A 110 18.35 4.28 -9.74
CA SER A 110 18.11 4.05 -11.17
C SER A 110 18.12 2.54 -11.48
N GLU A 111 17.63 2.17 -12.66
CA GLU A 111 17.66 0.77 -13.12
C GLU A 111 19.08 0.18 -13.06
N THR A 112 20.11 0.97 -13.43
CA THR A 112 21.50 0.50 -13.48
C THR A 112 22.15 0.32 -12.09
N GLU A 113 21.75 1.13 -11.11
CA GLU A 113 22.27 1.13 -9.75
C GLU A 113 21.49 0.24 -8.79
N ALA A 114 20.33 -0.25 -9.23
CA ALA A 114 19.41 -1.03 -8.42
C ALA A 114 20.06 -2.33 -7.89
N LYS A 115 19.88 -2.57 -6.60
CA LYS A 115 20.23 -3.82 -5.92
C LYS A 115 19.02 -4.56 -5.42
N ASN A 116 17.92 -3.88 -5.20
CA ASN A 116 16.68 -4.44 -4.71
C ASN A 116 15.50 -3.91 -5.53
N LEU A 117 14.50 -4.74 -5.78
CA LEU A 117 13.27 -4.37 -6.48
C LEU A 117 12.12 -4.27 -5.49
N ILE A 118 11.38 -3.17 -5.55
CA ILE A 118 10.11 -2.96 -4.83
C ILE A 118 9.00 -2.91 -5.87
N MET A 119 8.03 -3.83 -5.74
CA MET A 119 6.88 -3.92 -6.65
C MET A 119 5.61 -3.43 -5.97
N ALA A 120 4.98 -2.41 -6.52
CA ALA A 120 3.72 -1.84 -6.03
C ALA A 120 2.66 -1.80 -7.13
N PHE A 121 1.44 -1.40 -6.78
CA PHE A 121 0.39 -1.16 -7.77
C PHE A 121 0.68 0.11 -8.56
N HIS A 122 0.70 -0.02 -9.87
CA HIS A 122 0.95 1.11 -10.78
C HIS A 122 -0.01 1.08 -11.97
N PRO A 123 -1.28 1.51 -11.78
CA PRO A 123 -2.34 1.35 -12.77
C PRO A 123 -2.12 2.13 -14.08
N LYS A 124 -1.21 3.11 -14.06
CA LYS A 124 -0.86 3.93 -15.23
C LYS A 124 0.53 3.60 -15.79
N SER A 125 1.12 2.48 -15.36
CA SER A 125 2.45 2.10 -15.83
C SER A 125 2.46 1.84 -17.34
N SER A 126 3.54 2.24 -17.98
CA SER A 126 3.87 1.86 -19.32
C SER A 126 4.49 0.46 -19.38
N PHE A 127 4.50 -0.14 -20.56
CA PHE A 127 5.23 -1.40 -20.78
C PHE A 127 6.73 -1.24 -20.53
N GLU A 128 7.29 -0.05 -20.80
CA GLU A 128 8.71 0.23 -20.54
C GLU A 128 9.04 0.25 -19.06
N GLU A 129 8.19 0.83 -18.21
CA GLU A 129 8.38 0.79 -16.75
C GLU A 129 8.30 -0.64 -16.20
N LEU A 130 7.38 -1.46 -16.72
CA LEU A 130 7.29 -2.87 -16.36
C LEU A 130 8.53 -3.64 -16.84
N SER A 131 9.03 -3.32 -18.04
CA SER A 131 10.26 -3.89 -18.59
C SER A 131 11.49 -3.52 -17.77
N ALA A 132 11.57 -2.28 -17.25
CA ALA A 132 12.62 -1.86 -16.33
C ALA A 132 12.57 -2.67 -15.02
N ALA A 133 11.38 -2.85 -14.44
CA ALA A 133 11.21 -3.70 -13.27
C ALA A 133 11.67 -5.15 -13.53
N PHE A 134 11.32 -5.71 -14.68
CA PHE A 134 11.78 -7.05 -15.10
C PHE A 134 13.32 -7.11 -15.21
N ARG A 135 13.96 -6.14 -15.87
CA ARG A 135 15.43 -6.11 -16.00
C ARG A 135 16.13 -5.98 -14.63
N VAL A 136 15.53 -5.21 -13.71
CA VAL A 136 16.01 -5.15 -12.32
C VAL A 136 15.80 -6.49 -11.61
N ALA A 137 14.65 -7.14 -11.79
CA ALA A 137 14.37 -8.44 -11.16
C ALA A 137 15.41 -9.51 -11.52
N LEU A 138 15.94 -9.50 -12.75
CA LEU A 138 16.97 -10.46 -13.18
C LEU A 138 18.25 -10.41 -12.36
N LYS A 139 18.61 -9.25 -11.79
CA LYS A 139 19.88 -9.01 -11.09
C LYS A 139 19.71 -8.60 -9.61
N ALA A 140 18.50 -8.33 -9.16
CA ALA A 140 18.23 -7.88 -7.79
C ALA A 140 18.73 -8.90 -6.75
N GLU A 141 19.26 -8.41 -5.64
CA GLU A 141 19.56 -9.24 -4.47
C GLU A 141 18.25 -9.81 -3.89
N LYS A 142 17.22 -8.95 -3.77
CA LYS A 142 15.87 -9.33 -3.33
C LYS A 142 14.78 -8.58 -4.09
N ILE A 143 13.62 -9.22 -4.16
CA ILE A 143 12.38 -8.67 -4.73
C ILE A 143 11.34 -8.59 -3.61
N TYR A 144 10.82 -7.40 -3.37
CA TYR A 144 9.79 -7.13 -2.39
C TYR A 144 8.49 -6.74 -3.08
N ALA A 145 7.37 -7.29 -2.65
CA ALA A 145 6.04 -6.79 -3.04
C ALA A 145 5.43 -5.97 -1.92
N VAL A 146 4.94 -4.79 -2.26
CA VAL A 146 4.20 -3.94 -1.32
C VAL A 146 2.93 -4.64 -0.88
N ASN A 147 2.20 -5.26 -1.80
CA ASN A 147 1.15 -6.24 -1.58
C ASN A 147 0.99 -7.14 -2.83
N ILE A 148 0.15 -8.16 -2.74
CA ILE A 148 -0.11 -9.10 -3.85
C ILE A 148 -1.60 -9.27 -4.12
N ASP A 149 -2.39 -8.23 -3.87
CA ASP A 149 -3.83 -8.25 -4.11
C ASP A 149 -4.11 -8.59 -5.59
N ARG A 150 -5.00 -9.56 -5.82
CA ARG A 150 -5.32 -10.07 -7.17
C ARG A 150 -6.06 -9.04 -8.00
N SER A 151 -6.99 -8.37 -7.37
CA SER A 151 -7.84 -7.35 -7.97
C SER A 151 -8.14 -6.26 -6.95
N VAL A 152 -8.45 -5.08 -7.44
CA VAL A 152 -8.86 -3.96 -6.61
C VAL A 152 -10.17 -3.38 -7.12
N PRO A 153 -11.05 -2.91 -6.23
CA PRO A 153 -12.24 -2.16 -6.62
C PRO A 153 -11.82 -0.88 -7.35
N PHE A 154 -12.48 -0.61 -8.45
CA PHE A 154 -12.32 0.61 -9.23
C PHE A 154 -13.65 1.36 -9.27
N SER A 155 -13.80 2.39 -10.10
CA SER A 155 -15.04 3.15 -10.19
C SER A 155 -16.23 2.27 -10.63
N ALA A 156 -17.43 2.60 -10.19
CA ALA A 156 -18.69 1.95 -10.58
C ALA A 156 -18.76 0.42 -10.34
N GLY A 157 -18.09 -0.08 -9.30
CA GLY A 157 -18.14 -1.52 -8.97
C GLY A 157 -17.31 -2.42 -9.89
N LEU A 158 -16.54 -1.85 -10.81
CA LEU A 158 -15.62 -2.59 -11.65
C LEU A 158 -14.41 -3.07 -10.83
N LEU A 159 -13.95 -4.28 -11.15
CA LEU A 159 -12.69 -4.80 -10.65
C LEU A 159 -11.60 -4.61 -11.72
N VAL A 160 -10.43 -4.19 -11.29
CA VAL A 160 -9.24 -4.16 -12.14
C VAL A 160 -8.14 -5.06 -11.54
N PRO A 161 -7.19 -5.56 -12.36
CA PRO A 161 -6.05 -6.30 -11.83
C PRO A 161 -5.32 -5.49 -10.75
N GLY A 162 -5.05 -6.11 -9.61
CA GLY A 162 -4.32 -5.50 -8.50
C GLY A 162 -2.80 -5.60 -8.68
N SER A 163 -2.04 -5.22 -7.64
CA SER A 163 -0.57 -5.26 -7.67
C SER A 163 -0.03 -6.67 -7.91
N GLY A 164 -0.75 -7.70 -7.46
CA GLY A 164 -0.39 -9.10 -7.70
C GLY A 164 -0.27 -9.45 -9.18
N ALA A 165 -1.04 -8.80 -10.06
CA ALA A 165 -0.92 -9.03 -11.51
C ALA A 165 0.44 -8.56 -12.05
N PHE A 166 0.93 -7.38 -11.64
CA PHE A 166 2.25 -6.88 -12.01
C PHE A 166 3.37 -7.72 -11.41
N VAL A 167 3.22 -8.11 -10.14
CA VAL A 167 4.17 -9.00 -9.45
C VAL A 167 4.29 -10.32 -10.22
N LYS A 168 3.16 -10.96 -10.55
CA LYS A 168 3.17 -12.24 -11.27
C LYS A 168 3.71 -12.13 -12.70
N ALA A 169 3.50 -11.02 -13.38
CA ALA A 169 4.09 -10.77 -14.68
C ALA A 169 5.63 -10.76 -14.60
N VAL A 170 6.20 -10.04 -13.61
CA VAL A 170 7.64 -9.98 -13.41
C VAL A 170 8.20 -11.31 -12.90
N GLU A 171 7.55 -11.97 -11.94
CA GLU A 171 7.95 -13.30 -11.43
C GLU A 171 8.03 -14.31 -12.57
N TYR A 172 6.98 -14.36 -13.40
CA TYR A 172 6.93 -15.30 -14.52
C TYR A 172 8.04 -15.03 -15.54
N SER A 173 8.21 -13.77 -15.93
CA SER A 173 9.19 -13.37 -16.95
C SER A 173 10.63 -13.55 -16.46
N ALA A 174 10.91 -13.24 -15.19
CA ALA A 174 12.25 -13.36 -14.61
C ALA A 174 12.58 -14.77 -14.09
N ASN A 175 11.61 -15.69 -14.08
CA ASN A 175 11.68 -16.99 -13.43
C ASN A 175 12.19 -16.89 -11.97
N ARG A 176 11.67 -15.89 -11.25
CA ARG A 176 12.02 -15.61 -9.86
C ARG A 176 10.76 -15.27 -9.07
N LEU A 177 10.70 -15.71 -7.83
CA LEU A 177 9.61 -15.35 -6.92
C LEU A 177 9.97 -14.10 -6.13
N VAL A 178 8.96 -13.40 -5.66
CA VAL A 178 9.10 -12.37 -4.63
C VAL A 178 9.65 -13.01 -3.35
N ASP A 179 10.67 -12.38 -2.78
CA ASP A 179 11.30 -12.85 -1.54
C ASP A 179 10.43 -12.51 -0.32
N GLU A 180 9.70 -11.39 -0.37
CA GLU A 180 8.94 -10.90 0.78
C GLU A 180 7.76 -10.03 0.34
N VAL A 181 6.61 -10.20 1.01
CA VAL A 181 5.41 -9.38 0.84
C VAL A 181 5.20 -8.59 2.13
N ILE A 182 5.03 -7.26 2.02
CA ILE A 182 4.96 -6.38 3.20
C ILE A 182 3.52 -6.15 3.66
N GLY A 183 2.60 -5.97 2.73
CA GLY A 183 1.19 -5.70 3.01
C GLY A 183 0.46 -6.85 3.70
N LYS A 184 -0.76 -6.59 4.14
CA LYS A 184 -1.63 -7.61 4.74
C LYS A 184 -1.73 -8.84 3.83
N PRO A 185 -1.75 -10.07 4.37
CA PRO A 185 -1.86 -10.44 5.79
C PRO A 185 -0.54 -10.50 6.55
N ASN A 186 0.56 -9.96 6.02
CA ASN A 186 1.84 -9.97 6.69
C ASN A 186 1.80 -9.08 7.96
N PRO A 187 2.36 -9.55 9.10
CA PRO A 187 2.34 -8.82 10.36
C PRO A 187 3.17 -7.52 10.38
N PHE A 188 3.96 -7.22 9.36
CA PHE A 188 4.70 -5.95 9.28
C PHE A 188 3.82 -4.70 9.27
N MET A 189 2.53 -4.85 9.01
CA MET A 189 1.57 -3.76 9.07
C MET A 189 0.91 -3.58 10.45
N LEU A 190 1.18 -4.46 11.39
CA LEU A 190 0.69 -4.42 12.78
C LEU A 190 1.82 -4.00 13.72
#